data_a61d84146b5308dccbe2b8a3750f731f
#
_entry.id   a61d84146b5308dccbe2b8a3750f731f
#
_cell.length_a   1.000
_cell.length_b   1.000
_cell.length_c   1.000
_cell.angle_alpha   90.00
_cell.angle_beta   90.00
_cell.angle_gamma   90.00
#
_symmetry.space_group_name_H-M   'P 1'
#
loop_
_entity.id
_entity.type
_entity.pdbx_description
1 polymer ?
#
loop_
_entity_poly.entity_id
_entity_poly.type
_entity_poly.pdbx_seq_one_letter_code
_entity_poly.pdbx_strand_id
1 'polypeptide(L)'
;MFRIRRIHDDLRPINAAAISQVQQILRDQFPLLALRDIDKIPALLNNPLGQGFRSILYVAENAQQTVRGFALVSHEPALNFCYLDYISAAKQVTGGGIGGALYEYVREEALTALGIFFECLPDDPALCADQAILRQNQARLKFYEQYGAFPIIGTDYETPVKPDDDNPPYLVFDPLGQQSPLRRDLAQQIVRAILEKRYGHLCPPA
;
A
#
# COMPACT_ATOMS: atom_id res chain seq x y z
N MET A 1 -5.22 12.71 -20.22
CA MET A 1 -5.60 11.28 -20.36
C MET A 1 -4.42 10.45 -19.90
N PHE A 2 -4.62 9.38 -19.13
CA PHE A 2 -3.60 8.41 -18.70
C PHE A 2 -4.14 7.00 -18.94
N ARG A 3 -3.24 6.02 -18.97
CA ARG A 3 -3.55 4.58 -18.93
C ARG A 3 -2.88 3.95 -17.72
N ILE A 4 -3.47 2.90 -17.18
CA ILE A 4 -2.86 2.10 -16.12
C ILE A 4 -2.24 0.86 -16.75
N ARG A 5 -1.04 0.53 -16.32
CA ARG A 5 -0.27 -0.60 -16.82
C ARG A 5 0.42 -1.32 -15.65
N ARG A 6 0.41 -2.64 -15.70
CA ARG A 6 1.15 -3.48 -14.78
C ARG A 6 2.61 -3.64 -15.24
N ILE A 7 3.55 -3.57 -14.31
CA ILE A 7 4.98 -3.83 -14.51
C ILE A 7 5.34 -5.11 -13.78
N HIS A 8 5.95 -6.05 -14.50
CA HIS A 8 6.31 -7.38 -14.01
C HIS A 8 7.80 -7.52 -13.67
N ASP A 9 8.65 -6.72 -14.33
CA ASP A 9 10.11 -6.80 -14.25
C ASP A 9 10.73 -5.47 -14.72
N ASP A 10 12.03 -5.34 -14.62
CA ASP A 10 12.83 -4.22 -15.11
C ASP A 10 13.60 -4.54 -16.40
N LEU A 11 13.37 -5.70 -17.02
CA LEU A 11 14.13 -6.18 -18.17
C LEU A 11 13.89 -5.34 -19.42
N ARG A 12 12.69 -4.81 -19.58
CA ARG A 12 12.35 -3.94 -20.71
C ARG A 12 12.71 -2.48 -20.39
N PRO A 13 13.35 -1.75 -21.31
CA PRO A 13 13.71 -0.34 -21.06
C PRO A 13 12.53 0.53 -20.62
N ILE A 14 11.33 0.29 -21.16
CA ILE A 14 10.11 1.01 -20.77
C ILE A 14 9.70 0.71 -19.31
N ASN A 15 9.95 -0.49 -18.82
CA ASN A 15 9.68 -0.86 -17.44
C ASN A 15 10.71 -0.25 -16.49
N ALA A 16 12.00 -0.38 -16.84
CA ALA A 16 13.09 0.22 -16.06
C ALA A 16 12.90 1.75 -15.93
N ALA A 17 12.54 2.43 -17.03
CA ALA A 17 12.25 3.87 -17.01
C ALA A 17 11.06 4.23 -16.11
N ALA A 18 9.99 3.43 -16.14
CA ALA A 18 8.82 3.65 -15.27
C ALA A 18 9.16 3.39 -13.80
N ILE A 19 9.90 2.32 -13.48
CA ILE A 19 10.36 2.02 -12.13
C ILE A 19 11.20 3.17 -11.57
N SER A 20 12.14 3.71 -12.37
CA SER A 20 12.96 4.87 -11.99
C SER A 20 12.09 6.09 -11.63
N GLN A 21 11.04 6.36 -12.40
CA GLN A 21 10.09 7.44 -12.11
C GLN A 21 9.28 7.17 -10.84
N VAL A 22 8.85 5.93 -10.59
CA VAL A 22 8.18 5.54 -9.34
C VAL A 22 9.10 5.73 -8.15
N GLN A 23 10.36 5.33 -8.23
CA GLN A 23 11.36 5.56 -7.18
C GLN A 23 11.52 7.05 -6.88
N GLN A 24 11.48 7.90 -7.89
CA GLN A 24 11.53 9.36 -7.69
C GLN A 24 10.27 9.87 -6.98
N ILE A 25 9.08 9.41 -7.38
CA ILE A 25 7.83 9.78 -6.70
C ILE A 25 7.85 9.34 -5.23
N LEU A 26 8.39 8.16 -4.93
CA LEU A 26 8.55 7.68 -3.55
C LEU A 26 9.46 8.59 -2.73
N ARG A 27 10.61 8.99 -3.26
CA ARG A 27 11.53 9.94 -2.58
C ARG A 27 10.85 11.27 -2.30
N ASP A 28 10.05 11.77 -3.23
CA ASP A 28 9.39 13.06 -3.13
C ASP A 28 8.17 13.08 -2.19
N GLN A 29 7.46 11.95 -2.07
CA GLN A 29 6.20 11.84 -1.33
C GLN A 29 6.36 11.16 0.03
N PHE A 30 7.38 10.36 0.22
CA PHE A 30 7.63 9.58 1.43
C PHE A 30 9.04 9.83 1.98
N PRO A 31 9.33 11.04 2.49
CA PRO A 31 10.68 11.43 2.88
C PRO A 31 11.28 10.60 4.03
N LEU A 32 10.44 9.93 4.82
CA LEU A 32 10.86 9.04 5.91
C LEU A 32 11.16 7.61 5.43
N LEU A 33 10.84 7.28 4.18
CA LEU A 33 11.12 5.95 3.63
C LEU A 33 12.62 5.80 3.38
N ALA A 34 13.19 4.70 3.88
CA ALA A 34 14.61 4.44 3.69
C ALA A 34 14.94 4.26 2.20
N LEU A 35 15.99 4.92 1.71
CA LEU A 35 16.44 4.82 0.31
C LEU A 35 16.65 3.36 -0.12
N ARG A 36 17.22 2.53 0.77
CA ARG A 36 17.41 1.09 0.53
C ARG A 36 16.12 0.35 0.16
N ASP A 37 14.96 0.77 0.68
CA ASP A 37 13.68 0.11 0.43
C ASP A 37 13.09 0.57 -0.91
N ILE A 38 13.33 1.82 -1.29
CA ILE A 38 13.02 2.33 -2.63
C ILE A 38 13.86 1.61 -3.70
N ASP A 39 15.15 1.41 -3.43
CA ASP A 39 16.09 0.82 -4.38
C ASP A 39 15.86 -0.71 -4.57
N LYS A 40 15.16 -1.37 -3.65
CA LYS A 40 14.78 -2.79 -3.76
C LYS A 40 13.63 -3.07 -4.74
N ILE A 41 12.89 -2.07 -5.20
CA ILE A 41 11.70 -2.28 -6.04
C ILE A 41 11.99 -3.16 -7.27
N PRO A 42 13.07 -2.96 -8.06
CA PRO A 42 13.37 -3.85 -9.18
C PRO A 42 13.54 -5.31 -8.74
N ALA A 43 14.29 -5.55 -7.66
CA ALA A 43 14.52 -6.89 -7.13
C ALA A 43 13.23 -7.56 -6.63
N LEU A 44 12.32 -6.79 -6.00
CA LEU A 44 11.01 -7.29 -5.56
C LEU A 44 10.14 -7.73 -6.72
N LEU A 45 10.22 -7.06 -7.86
CA LEU A 45 9.46 -7.42 -9.06
C LEU A 45 10.06 -8.64 -9.76
N ASN A 46 11.38 -8.78 -9.79
CA ASN A 46 12.09 -9.90 -10.42
C ASN A 46 12.07 -11.18 -9.57
N ASN A 47 11.88 -11.05 -8.25
CA ASN A 47 11.69 -12.18 -7.34
C ASN A 47 10.29 -12.16 -6.72
N PRO A 48 9.26 -12.48 -7.50
CA PRO A 48 7.86 -12.25 -7.12
C PRO A 48 7.40 -13.09 -5.91
N LEU A 49 8.13 -14.13 -5.50
CA LEU A 49 7.79 -14.96 -4.33
C LEU A 49 8.74 -14.72 -3.15
N GLY A 50 9.54 -13.66 -3.19
CA GLY A 50 10.40 -13.29 -2.08
C GLY A 50 9.60 -13.13 -0.79
N GLN A 51 10.01 -13.80 0.27
CA GLN A 51 9.37 -13.75 1.60
C GLN A 51 7.87 -14.12 1.61
N GLY A 52 7.42 -15.01 0.71
CA GLY A 52 6.02 -15.44 0.62
C GLY A 52 5.08 -14.46 -0.11
N PHE A 53 5.55 -13.27 -0.47
CA PHE A 53 4.75 -12.27 -1.17
C PHE A 53 5.20 -12.11 -2.62
N ARG A 54 4.23 -11.88 -3.49
CA ARG A 54 4.44 -11.48 -4.88
C ARG A 54 4.22 -9.98 -5.03
N SER A 55 5.26 -9.23 -5.34
CA SER A 55 5.15 -7.79 -5.58
C SER A 55 4.61 -7.51 -6.99
N ILE A 56 3.70 -6.55 -7.06
CA ILE A 56 3.02 -6.11 -8.29
C ILE A 56 3.05 -4.59 -8.31
N LEU A 57 3.55 -4.02 -9.40
CA LEU A 57 3.59 -2.57 -9.59
C LEU A 57 2.62 -2.16 -10.69
N TYR A 58 1.72 -1.24 -10.39
CA TYR A 58 0.85 -0.58 -11.35
C TYR A 58 1.29 0.88 -11.50
N VAL A 59 1.37 1.37 -12.74
CA VAL A 59 1.68 2.77 -13.04
C VAL A 59 0.58 3.38 -13.88
N ALA A 60 0.16 4.59 -13.53
CA ALA A 60 -0.65 5.45 -14.37
C ALA A 60 0.30 6.35 -15.17
N GLU A 61 0.35 6.20 -16.48
CA GLU A 61 1.26 6.95 -17.35
C GLU A 61 0.51 7.67 -18.48
N ASN A 62 1.02 8.82 -18.90
CA ASN A 62 0.50 9.54 -20.06
C ASN A 62 1.04 8.97 -21.39
N ALA A 63 0.63 9.56 -22.52
CA ALA A 63 1.07 9.14 -23.86
C ALA A 63 2.60 9.26 -24.08
N GLN A 64 3.26 10.13 -23.32
CA GLN A 64 4.72 10.31 -23.35
C GLN A 64 5.46 9.38 -22.37
N GLN A 65 4.78 8.37 -21.81
CA GLN A 65 5.33 7.42 -20.83
C GLN A 65 5.81 8.10 -19.53
N THR A 66 5.28 9.28 -19.22
CA THR A 66 5.53 9.92 -17.94
C THR A 66 4.60 9.34 -16.89
N VAL A 67 5.16 8.78 -15.82
CA VAL A 67 4.40 8.23 -14.69
C VAL A 67 3.77 9.38 -13.90
N ARG A 68 2.46 9.34 -13.78
CA ARG A 68 1.63 10.33 -13.06
C ARG A 68 1.18 9.84 -11.70
N GLY A 69 1.32 8.54 -11.45
CA GLY A 69 1.02 7.89 -10.17
C GLY A 69 1.30 6.40 -10.27
N PHE A 70 1.31 5.75 -9.12
CA PHE A 70 1.57 4.31 -9.03
C PHE A 70 0.86 3.69 -7.84
N ALA A 71 0.69 2.36 -7.88
CA ALA A 71 0.36 1.52 -6.75
C ALA A 71 1.33 0.33 -6.70
N LEU A 72 1.94 0.10 -5.55
CA LEU A 72 2.74 -1.09 -5.26
C LEU A 72 1.94 -1.98 -4.32
N VAL A 73 1.70 -3.21 -4.75
CA VAL A 73 0.87 -4.20 -4.07
C VAL A 73 1.67 -5.46 -3.85
N SER A 74 1.52 -6.07 -2.70
CA SER A 74 2.05 -7.39 -2.38
C SER A 74 0.91 -8.39 -2.25
N HIS A 75 0.92 -9.44 -3.05
CA HIS A 75 -0.03 -10.55 -2.95
C HIS A 75 0.60 -11.70 -2.18
N GLU A 76 -0.09 -12.16 -1.13
CA GLU A 76 0.26 -13.37 -0.37
C GLU A 76 -0.61 -14.53 -0.87
N PRO A 77 -0.04 -15.51 -1.61
CA PRO A 77 -0.85 -16.50 -2.31
C PRO A 77 -1.40 -17.62 -1.41
N ALA A 78 -0.76 -17.92 -0.27
CA ALA A 78 -1.20 -19.02 0.60
C ALA A 78 -2.47 -18.63 1.38
N LEU A 79 -2.57 -17.39 1.86
CA LEU A 79 -3.75 -16.85 2.53
C LEU A 79 -4.66 -16.10 1.55
N ASN A 80 -4.22 -15.92 0.31
CA ASN A 80 -4.92 -15.28 -0.79
C ASN A 80 -5.44 -13.87 -0.46
N PHE A 81 -4.58 -13.00 0.04
CA PHE A 81 -4.89 -11.59 0.25
C PHE A 81 -3.89 -10.65 -0.43
N CYS A 82 -4.27 -9.42 -0.64
CA CYS A 82 -3.40 -8.35 -1.12
C CYS A 82 -3.07 -7.37 0.00
N TYR A 83 -1.83 -6.88 0.00
CA TYR A 83 -1.40 -5.77 0.84
C TYR A 83 -0.96 -4.60 -0.04
N LEU A 84 -1.61 -3.45 0.11
CA LEU A 84 -1.25 -2.23 -0.61
C LEU A 84 -0.09 -1.55 0.12
N ASP A 85 1.12 -1.75 -0.39
CA ASP A 85 2.33 -1.18 0.20
C ASP A 85 2.37 0.36 0.05
N TYR A 86 2.11 0.84 -1.17
CA TYR A 86 2.13 2.27 -1.51
C TYR A 86 1.14 2.58 -2.62
N ILE A 87 0.49 3.71 -2.53
CA ILE A 87 -0.25 4.34 -3.61
C ILE A 87 -0.01 5.85 -3.55
N SER A 88 0.35 6.44 -4.68
CA SER A 88 0.60 7.88 -4.74
C SER A 88 0.45 8.41 -6.16
N ALA A 89 0.04 9.67 -6.26
CA ALA A 89 0.15 10.45 -7.48
C ALA A 89 1.40 11.34 -7.43
N ALA A 90 1.97 11.66 -8.59
CA ALA A 90 3.08 12.60 -8.68
C ALA A 90 2.65 13.99 -8.18
N LYS A 91 3.54 14.70 -7.48
CA LYS A 91 3.26 15.96 -6.76
C LYS A 91 2.60 17.04 -7.62
N GLN A 92 2.83 17.02 -8.92
CA GLN A 92 2.31 17.99 -9.90
C GLN A 92 0.92 17.65 -10.45
N VAL A 93 0.30 16.56 -9.97
CA VAL A 93 -0.95 16.01 -10.53
C VAL A 93 -2.02 15.89 -9.44
N THR A 94 -2.17 16.93 -8.63
CA THR A 94 -3.25 17.00 -7.64
C THR A 94 -4.61 17.23 -8.31
N GLY A 95 -5.63 16.47 -7.90
CA GLY A 95 -7.01 16.65 -8.36
C GLY A 95 -7.41 15.90 -9.64
N GLY A 96 -6.52 15.11 -10.25
CA GLY A 96 -6.81 14.40 -11.51
C GLY A 96 -7.45 13.00 -11.38
N GLY A 97 -7.93 12.60 -10.19
CA GLY A 97 -8.57 11.29 -10.00
C GLY A 97 -7.65 10.07 -10.14
N ILE A 98 -6.33 10.28 -10.28
CA ILE A 98 -5.36 9.19 -10.54
C ILE A 98 -5.30 8.20 -9.38
N GLY A 99 -5.34 8.69 -8.14
CA GLY A 99 -5.34 7.82 -6.95
C GLY A 99 -6.56 6.92 -6.92
N GLY A 100 -7.73 7.48 -7.23
CA GLY A 100 -8.99 6.71 -7.33
C GLY A 100 -8.93 5.67 -8.43
N ALA A 101 -8.54 6.06 -9.64
CA ALA A 101 -8.42 5.13 -10.75
C ALA A 101 -7.39 4.01 -10.51
N LEU A 102 -6.27 4.31 -9.86
CA LEU A 102 -5.29 3.30 -9.47
C LEU A 102 -5.86 2.34 -8.42
N TYR A 103 -6.58 2.86 -7.43
CA TYR A 103 -7.18 2.03 -6.39
C TYR A 103 -8.29 1.13 -6.95
N GLU A 104 -9.16 1.68 -7.79
CA GLU A 104 -10.17 0.90 -8.52
C GLU A 104 -9.54 -0.21 -9.36
N TYR A 105 -8.48 0.09 -10.09
CA TYR A 105 -7.75 -0.91 -10.87
C TYR A 105 -7.14 -2.01 -10.00
N VAL A 106 -6.54 -1.64 -8.85
CA VAL A 106 -6.03 -2.62 -7.87
C VAL A 106 -7.15 -3.51 -7.35
N ARG A 107 -8.33 -2.94 -7.05
CA ARG A 107 -9.51 -3.71 -6.60
C ARG A 107 -10.00 -4.68 -7.66
N GLU A 108 -10.05 -4.27 -8.92
CA GLU A 108 -10.43 -5.14 -10.04
C GLU A 108 -9.46 -6.31 -10.22
N GLU A 109 -8.16 -6.06 -10.14
CA GLU A 109 -7.13 -7.11 -10.21
C GLU A 109 -7.14 -8.05 -8.99
N ALA A 110 -7.59 -7.57 -7.84
CA ALA A 110 -7.66 -8.31 -6.57
C ALA A 110 -9.01 -9.03 -6.34
N LEU A 111 -9.95 -9.03 -7.27
CA LEU A 111 -11.31 -9.56 -7.08
C LEU A 111 -11.38 -11.02 -6.61
N THR A 112 -10.36 -11.83 -6.89
CA THR A 112 -10.29 -13.23 -6.44
C THR A 112 -9.60 -13.40 -5.09
N ALA A 113 -9.01 -12.33 -4.55
CA ALA A 113 -8.41 -12.32 -3.24
C ALA A 113 -9.47 -12.18 -2.14
N LEU A 114 -9.11 -12.55 -0.92
CA LEU A 114 -9.94 -12.37 0.28
C LEU A 114 -10.26 -10.89 0.54
N GLY A 115 -9.34 -10.01 0.18
CA GLY A 115 -9.46 -8.56 0.32
C GLY A 115 -8.11 -7.87 0.19
N ILE A 116 -8.13 -6.55 0.38
CA ILE A 116 -6.94 -5.71 0.38
C ILE A 116 -6.73 -5.16 1.79
N PHE A 117 -5.53 -5.31 2.32
CA PHE A 117 -5.09 -4.73 3.58
C PHE A 117 -4.09 -3.61 3.32
N PHE A 118 -4.10 -2.58 4.15
CA PHE A 118 -3.14 -1.48 4.08
C PHE A 118 -3.12 -0.68 5.38
N GLU A 119 -2.10 0.14 5.56
CA GLU A 119 -1.96 1.02 6.71
C GLU A 119 -2.45 2.43 6.39
N CYS A 120 -3.21 3.03 7.31
CA CYS A 120 -3.53 4.45 7.32
C CYS A 120 -3.19 5.05 8.67
N LEU A 121 -2.63 6.26 8.67
CA LEU A 121 -2.45 7.00 9.91
C LEU A 121 -3.80 7.35 10.54
N PRO A 122 -3.88 7.39 11.88
CA PRO A 122 -5.11 7.64 12.60
C PRO A 122 -5.74 9.00 12.24
N ASP A 123 -7.06 9.03 12.20
CA ASP A 123 -7.89 10.22 11.99
C ASP A 123 -8.50 10.76 13.30
N ASP A 124 -8.09 10.20 14.43
CA ASP A 124 -8.50 10.64 15.76
C ASP A 124 -7.68 11.87 16.19
N PRO A 125 -8.34 13.00 16.55
CA PRO A 125 -7.66 14.17 17.10
C PRO A 125 -6.83 13.91 18.36
N ALA A 126 -7.18 12.87 19.15
CA ALA A 126 -6.44 12.49 20.32
C ALA A 126 -5.07 11.84 19.98
N LEU A 127 -4.94 11.27 18.78
CA LEU A 127 -3.74 10.58 18.30
C LEU A 127 -2.91 11.42 17.32
N CYS A 128 -3.41 12.58 16.87
CA CYS A 128 -2.74 13.42 15.89
C CYS A 128 -2.86 14.91 16.27
N ALA A 129 -1.81 15.47 16.85
CA ALA A 129 -1.80 16.86 17.31
C ALA A 129 -1.73 17.88 16.14
N ASP A 130 -1.11 17.53 15.01
CA ASP A 130 -1.02 18.39 13.85
C ASP A 130 -2.33 18.38 13.04
N GLN A 131 -3.01 19.54 13.05
CA GLN A 131 -4.30 19.72 12.39
C GLN A 131 -4.25 19.59 10.85
N ALA A 132 -3.10 19.82 10.21
CA ALA A 132 -2.96 19.65 8.77
C ALA A 132 -2.83 18.17 8.42
N ILE A 133 -2.02 17.43 9.21
CA ILE A 133 -1.87 15.98 9.08
C ILE A 133 -3.19 15.28 9.39
N LEU A 134 -3.87 15.68 10.47
CA LEU A 134 -5.17 15.12 10.85
C LEU A 134 -6.20 15.23 9.71
N ARG A 135 -6.32 16.40 9.08
CA ARG A 135 -7.22 16.59 7.93
C ARG A 135 -6.85 15.70 6.75
N GLN A 136 -5.55 15.48 6.50
CA GLN A 136 -5.10 14.58 5.44
C GLN A 136 -5.46 13.11 5.76
N ASN A 137 -5.28 12.69 7.01
CA ASN A 137 -5.64 11.34 7.46
C ASN A 137 -7.14 11.09 7.34
N GLN A 138 -7.97 12.05 7.80
CA GLN A 138 -9.43 12.02 7.68
C GLN A 138 -9.87 11.92 6.21
N ALA A 139 -9.30 12.74 5.34
CA ALA A 139 -9.60 12.71 3.92
C ALA A 139 -9.20 11.35 3.27
N ARG A 140 -8.09 10.77 3.70
CA ARG A 140 -7.59 9.48 3.20
C ARG A 140 -8.50 8.34 3.64
N LEU A 141 -8.85 8.24 4.93
CA LEU A 141 -9.76 7.20 5.42
C LEU A 141 -11.14 7.32 4.77
N LYS A 142 -11.69 8.52 4.71
CA LYS A 142 -12.97 8.79 4.02
C LYS A 142 -12.94 8.39 2.54
N PHE A 143 -11.80 8.56 1.87
CA PHE A 143 -11.64 8.09 0.49
C PHE A 143 -11.78 6.58 0.40
N TYR A 144 -11.16 5.80 1.30
CA TYR A 144 -11.26 4.34 1.28
C TYR A 144 -12.61 3.82 1.75
N GLU A 145 -13.27 4.52 2.68
CA GLU A 145 -14.65 4.20 3.12
C GLU A 145 -15.65 4.19 1.98
N GLN A 146 -15.47 5.01 0.95
CA GLN A 146 -16.33 5.04 -0.24
C GLN A 146 -16.33 3.70 -1.00
N TYR A 147 -15.28 2.90 -0.83
CA TYR A 147 -15.14 1.55 -1.40
C TYR A 147 -15.58 0.45 -0.45
N GLY A 148 -16.03 0.80 0.76
CA GLY A 148 -16.41 -0.14 1.81
C GLY A 148 -15.23 -0.64 2.65
N ALA A 149 -14.06 -0.03 2.53
CA ALA A 149 -12.93 -0.33 3.40
C ALA A 149 -13.12 0.31 4.79
N PHE A 150 -12.62 -0.34 5.82
CA PHE A 150 -12.74 0.12 7.21
C PHE A 150 -11.50 -0.25 8.03
N PRO A 151 -11.15 0.57 9.04
CA PRO A 151 -10.08 0.23 9.96
C PRO A 151 -10.48 -0.95 10.87
N ILE A 152 -9.53 -1.84 11.11
CA ILE A 152 -9.66 -2.92 12.11
C ILE A 152 -9.19 -2.31 13.44
N ILE A 153 -10.11 -2.05 14.34
CA ILE A 153 -9.86 -1.37 15.62
C ILE A 153 -9.90 -2.34 16.80
N GLY A 154 -9.34 -1.93 17.94
CA GLY A 154 -9.32 -2.71 19.18
C GLY A 154 -8.41 -3.93 19.09
N THR A 155 -7.31 -3.81 18.37
CA THR A 155 -6.29 -4.85 18.20
C THR A 155 -4.93 -4.34 18.68
N ASP A 156 -4.00 -5.27 18.96
CA ASP A 156 -2.62 -4.91 19.32
C ASP A 156 -1.81 -4.34 18.10
N TYR A 157 -2.40 -4.29 16.92
CA TYR A 157 -1.77 -3.68 15.73
C TYR A 157 -1.49 -2.19 15.92
N GLU A 158 -2.32 -1.52 16.70
CA GLU A 158 -2.23 -0.09 17.02
C GLU A 158 -1.13 0.21 18.06
N THR A 159 -0.33 -0.80 18.45
CA THR A 159 0.74 -0.62 19.44
C THR A 159 2.00 -0.09 18.74
N PRO A 160 2.67 0.95 19.28
CA PRO A 160 3.91 1.46 18.73
C PRO A 160 4.98 0.37 18.61
N VAL A 161 5.60 0.25 17.44
CA VAL A 161 6.70 -0.70 17.19
C VAL A 161 8.02 -0.17 17.76
N LYS A 162 8.13 1.16 17.91
CA LYS A 162 9.28 1.84 18.51
C LYS A 162 8.82 2.73 19.65
N PRO A 163 9.67 2.93 20.69
CA PRO A 163 9.31 3.78 21.83
C PRO A 163 8.93 5.22 21.48
N ASP A 164 9.44 5.73 20.37
CA ASP A 164 9.23 7.11 19.89
C ASP A 164 8.17 7.20 18.77
N ASP A 165 7.40 6.12 18.53
CA ASP A 165 6.37 6.09 17.51
C ASP A 165 5.04 6.55 18.11
N ASP A 166 4.77 7.84 17.99
CA ASP A 166 3.60 8.50 18.60
C ASP A 166 2.29 8.22 17.86
N ASN A 167 2.34 7.66 16.65
CA ASN A 167 1.16 7.46 15.79
C ASN A 167 1.19 6.12 15.06
N PRO A 168 0.95 4.99 15.76
CA PRO A 168 0.85 3.70 15.09
C PRO A 168 -0.31 3.71 14.10
N PRO A 169 -0.11 3.17 12.87
CA PRO A 169 -1.15 3.18 11.86
C PRO A 169 -2.29 2.22 12.20
N TYR A 170 -3.50 2.54 11.76
CA TYR A 170 -4.56 1.55 11.65
C TYR A 170 -4.28 0.57 10.54
N LEU A 171 -4.55 -0.71 10.78
CA LEU A 171 -4.71 -1.67 9.71
C LEU A 171 -6.12 -1.53 9.13
N VAL A 172 -6.20 -1.19 7.84
CA VAL A 172 -7.46 -1.03 7.11
C VAL A 172 -7.70 -2.27 6.26
N PHE A 173 -8.94 -2.72 6.19
CA PHE A 173 -9.40 -3.85 5.39
C PHE A 173 -10.46 -3.42 4.38
N ASP A 174 -10.21 -3.67 3.10
CA ASP A 174 -11.19 -3.59 2.02
C ASP A 174 -11.65 -5.01 1.64
N PRO A 175 -12.91 -5.39 1.93
CA PRO A 175 -13.43 -6.72 1.64
C PRO A 175 -13.79 -6.92 0.15
N LEU A 176 -13.49 -5.98 -0.74
CA LEU A 176 -13.81 -6.04 -2.18
C LEU A 176 -15.30 -6.26 -2.47
N GLY A 177 -16.17 -5.74 -1.60
CA GLY A 177 -17.62 -5.94 -1.71
C GLY A 177 -18.13 -7.29 -1.20
N GLN A 178 -17.27 -8.14 -0.66
CA GLN A 178 -17.67 -9.41 -0.06
C GLN A 178 -18.41 -9.15 1.26
N GLN A 179 -19.53 -9.86 1.46
CA GLN A 179 -20.37 -9.69 2.66
C GLN A 179 -19.97 -10.64 3.81
N SER A 180 -19.12 -11.62 3.54
CA SER A 180 -18.71 -12.59 4.57
C SER A 180 -17.72 -11.94 5.54
N PRO A 181 -17.98 -12.01 6.86
CA PRO A 181 -17.04 -11.47 7.84
C PRO A 181 -15.71 -12.24 7.80
N LEU A 182 -14.63 -11.52 7.96
CA LEU A 182 -13.31 -12.12 8.09
C LEU A 182 -13.26 -12.96 9.38
N ARG A 183 -12.96 -14.25 9.24
CA ARG A 183 -12.85 -15.16 10.39
C ARG A 183 -11.65 -14.76 11.24
N ARG A 184 -11.81 -14.81 12.56
CA ARG A 184 -10.79 -14.38 13.51
C ARG A 184 -9.44 -15.10 13.35
N ASP A 185 -9.48 -16.42 13.16
CA ASP A 185 -8.28 -17.24 12.96
C ASP A 185 -7.51 -16.86 11.70
N LEU A 186 -8.24 -16.58 10.63
CA LEU A 186 -7.67 -16.14 9.36
C LEU A 186 -7.13 -14.69 9.47
N ALA A 187 -7.88 -13.80 10.15
CA ALA A 187 -7.41 -12.44 10.42
C ALA A 187 -6.08 -12.43 11.18
N GLN A 188 -5.94 -13.27 12.20
CA GLN A 188 -4.69 -13.40 12.97
C GLN A 188 -3.51 -13.87 12.09
N GLN A 189 -3.73 -14.84 11.20
CA GLN A 189 -2.69 -15.30 10.27
C GLN A 189 -2.28 -14.20 9.29
N ILE A 190 -3.25 -13.45 8.77
CA ILE A 190 -3.00 -12.33 7.84
C ILE A 190 -2.22 -11.22 8.54
N VAL A 191 -2.67 -10.79 9.73
CA VAL A 191 -1.97 -9.77 10.52
C VAL A 191 -0.54 -10.19 10.82
N ARG A 192 -0.31 -11.45 11.21
CA ARG A 192 1.04 -11.98 11.42
C ARG A 192 1.89 -11.88 10.17
N ALA A 193 1.39 -12.33 9.01
CA ALA A 193 2.11 -12.24 7.75
C ALA A 193 2.45 -10.80 7.37
N ILE A 194 1.54 -9.85 7.60
CA ILE A 194 1.78 -8.41 7.37
C ILE A 194 2.87 -7.88 8.31
N LEU A 195 2.79 -8.19 9.61
CA LEU A 195 3.78 -7.76 10.61
C LEU A 195 5.17 -8.35 10.30
N GLU A 196 5.25 -9.61 9.94
CA GLU A 196 6.51 -10.25 9.53
C GLU A 196 7.11 -9.58 8.27
N LYS A 197 6.26 -9.27 7.28
CA LYS A 197 6.68 -8.55 6.07
C LYS A 197 7.19 -7.13 6.38
N ARG A 198 6.47 -6.39 7.20
CA ARG A 198 6.75 -4.97 7.47
C ARG A 198 7.85 -4.78 8.50
N TYR A 199 7.79 -5.54 9.57
CA TYR A 199 8.56 -5.33 10.81
C TYR A 199 9.41 -6.54 11.22
N GLY A 200 9.43 -7.61 10.42
CA GLY A 200 10.18 -8.84 10.75
C GLY A 200 11.67 -8.60 11.03
N HIS A 201 12.25 -7.55 10.44
CA HIS A 201 13.63 -7.14 10.71
C HIS A 201 13.82 -6.52 12.13
N LEU A 202 12.74 -6.17 12.82
CA LEU A 202 12.74 -5.66 14.20
C LEU A 202 12.34 -6.74 15.21
N CYS A 203 11.81 -7.88 14.75
CA CYS A 203 11.45 -8.97 15.63
C CYS A 203 12.66 -9.87 15.87
N PRO A 204 12.91 -10.32 17.11
CA PRO A 204 13.93 -11.34 17.34
C PRO A 204 13.54 -12.63 16.59
N PRO A 205 14.53 -13.40 16.11
CA PRO A 205 14.24 -14.71 15.51
C PRO A 205 13.53 -15.57 16.56
N ALA A 206 12.51 -16.29 16.09
CA ALA A 206 11.72 -17.19 16.92
C ALA A 206 12.56 -18.39 17.41
#